data_bd62b00a91f17d53b2f55961f0afbbab
#
_entry.id   bd62b00a91f17d53b2f55961f0afbbab
#
_cell.length_a   1.000
_cell.length_b   1.000
_cell.length_c   1.000
_cell.angle_alpha   90.00
_cell.angle_beta   90.00
_cell.angle_gamma   90.00
#
_symmetry.space_group_name_H-M   'P 1'
#
loop_
_entity.id
_entity.type
_entity.pdbx_description
1 polymer ?
#
loop_
_entity_poly.entity_id
_entity_poly.type
_entity_poly.pdbx_seq_one_letter_code
_entity_poly.pdbx_strand_id
1 'polypeptide(L)'
;MTIRILNIAIVLVALLLSGLLVRKFFFQRSAQNPNYQLAANEKLRINGINWADSDRTVLLALSKECKYCARSAEFYRRLAAGIAKRNNMRMLAVFSEKESEADAYLRQLEVPIRDLRYASFSSLGIKSVPTVAIVDRNGVVTYMWVGKLPPLEEKDLMSKLGLEDTRSPDEWSITEANLRAKLAHKEQVTLIDIRDRTAYATNHRDEARNIPLDELPVRAQNELSLDETIVLYSNDPSETDLAYSILETQGFTHVLLLVPDATPPSE
;
A
#
# COMPACT_ATOMS: atom_id res chain seq x y z
N MET A 1 -15.75 -50.73 17.96
CA MET A 1 -15.73 -49.39 18.61
C MET A 1 -14.40 -48.65 18.33
N THR A 2 -13.26 -49.33 18.34
CA THR A 2 -11.90 -48.78 18.14
C THR A 2 -11.64 -48.14 16.76
N ILE A 3 -12.12 -48.75 15.66
CA ILE A 3 -11.91 -48.22 14.29
C ILE A 3 -12.62 -46.86 14.05
N ARG A 4 -13.80 -46.63 14.61
CA ARG A 4 -14.51 -45.36 14.49
C ARG A 4 -13.82 -44.22 15.23
N ILE A 5 -13.24 -44.50 16.38
CA ILE A 5 -12.47 -43.51 17.18
C ILE A 5 -11.19 -43.14 16.45
N LEU A 6 -10.50 -44.12 15.85
CA LEU A 6 -9.29 -43.90 15.07
C LEU A 6 -9.56 -43.02 13.84
N ASN A 7 -10.64 -43.26 13.10
CA ASN A 7 -11.01 -42.46 11.94
C ASN A 7 -11.37 -41.01 12.31
N ILE A 8 -12.05 -40.80 13.45
CA ILE A 8 -12.37 -39.44 13.95
C ILE A 8 -11.08 -38.72 14.34
N ALA A 9 -10.12 -39.37 15.00
CA ALA A 9 -8.84 -38.79 15.36
C ALA A 9 -8.03 -38.37 14.11
N ILE A 10 -8.01 -39.19 13.07
CA ILE A 10 -7.32 -38.89 11.80
C ILE A 10 -7.94 -37.68 11.11
N VAL A 11 -9.27 -37.58 11.07
CA VAL A 11 -9.99 -36.43 10.48
C VAL A 11 -9.70 -35.14 11.26
N LEU A 12 -9.69 -35.20 12.59
CA LEU A 12 -9.37 -34.04 13.43
C LEU A 12 -7.93 -33.57 13.25
N VAL A 13 -6.98 -34.49 13.15
CA VAL A 13 -5.56 -34.17 12.89
C VAL A 13 -5.40 -33.57 11.48
N ALA A 14 -6.09 -34.10 10.47
CA ALA A 14 -6.07 -33.57 9.12
C ALA A 14 -6.66 -32.14 9.06
N LEU A 15 -7.75 -31.87 9.76
CA LEU A 15 -8.36 -30.55 9.87
C LEU A 15 -7.46 -29.55 10.61
N LEU A 16 -6.79 -29.98 11.69
CA LEU A 16 -5.81 -29.16 12.40
C LEU A 16 -4.58 -28.84 11.55
N LEU A 17 -4.05 -29.81 10.82
CA LEU A 17 -2.92 -29.61 9.91
C LEU A 17 -3.33 -28.72 8.73
N SER A 18 -4.53 -28.89 8.17
CA SER A 18 -5.06 -28.01 7.13
C SER A 18 -5.24 -26.58 7.64
N GLY A 19 -5.78 -26.39 8.84
CA GLY A 19 -5.91 -25.09 9.47
C GLY A 19 -4.57 -24.40 9.75
N LEU A 20 -3.55 -25.17 10.18
CA LEU A 20 -2.19 -24.67 10.38
C LEU A 20 -1.51 -24.32 9.04
N LEU A 21 -1.71 -25.10 7.99
CA LEU A 21 -1.21 -24.84 6.64
C LEU A 21 -1.90 -23.62 6.03
N VAL A 22 -3.22 -23.51 6.15
CA VAL A 22 -3.97 -22.34 5.69
C VAL A 22 -3.52 -21.09 6.46
N ARG A 23 -3.39 -21.15 7.80
CA ARG A 23 -2.89 -20.05 8.60
C ARG A 23 -1.46 -19.67 8.20
N LYS A 24 -0.57 -20.64 7.99
CA LYS A 24 0.81 -20.40 7.53
C LYS A 24 0.83 -19.81 6.12
N PHE A 25 -0.02 -20.29 5.23
CA PHE A 25 -0.12 -19.82 3.84
C PHE A 25 -0.72 -18.40 3.75
N PHE A 26 -1.76 -18.10 4.54
CA PHE A 26 -2.35 -16.77 4.61
C PHE A 26 -1.46 -15.75 5.34
N PHE A 27 -0.80 -16.16 6.45
CA PHE A 27 0.12 -15.25 7.15
C PHE A 27 1.46 -15.05 6.42
N GLN A 28 1.92 -16.00 5.61
CA GLN A 28 3.12 -15.83 4.79
C GLN A 28 2.87 -15.07 3.48
N ARG A 29 1.65 -15.01 2.98
CA ARG A 29 1.34 -14.27 1.74
C ARG A 29 1.41 -12.74 1.91
N SER A 30 1.28 -12.24 3.12
CA SER A 30 1.50 -10.81 3.43
C SER A 30 2.98 -10.40 3.51
N ALA A 31 3.92 -11.35 3.41
CA ALA A 31 5.35 -11.10 3.62
C ALA A 31 6.26 -11.49 2.43
N GLN A 32 5.70 -11.96 1.31
CA GLN A 32 6.54 -12.43 0.20
C GLN A 32 6.12 -11.85 -1.15
N ASN A 33 6.48 -10.59 -1.35
CA ASN A 33 6.77 -10.12 -2.69
C ASN A 33 8.24 -10.51 -2.98
N PRO A 34 8.54 -11.37 -3.98
CA PRO A 34 9.88 -11.93 -4.21
C PRO A 34 10.94 -10.90 -4.65
N ASN A 35 10.57 -9.63 -4.74
CA ASN A 35 11.47 -8.53 -5.07
C ASN A 35 12.03 -7.77 -3.86
N TYR A 36 11.66 -8.11 -2.63
CA TYR A 36 12.13 -7.42 -1.43
C TYR A 36 13.46 -8.00 -0.93
N GLN A 37 14.49 -7.17 -0.88
CA GLN A 37 15.79 -7.55 -0.30
C GLN A 37 15.96 -7.11 1.14
N LEU A 38 15.36 -5.98 1.53
CA LEU A 38 15.33 -5.58 2.92
C LEU A 38 14.21 -6.37 3.60
N ALA A 39 14.55 -7.33 4.44
CA ALA A 39 13.53 -8.10 5.17
C ALA A 39 13.11 -7.37 6.44
N ALA A 40 11.85 -7.53 6.85
CA ALA A 40 11.45 -7.22 8.22
C ALA A 40 12.37 -8.00 9.19
N ASN A 41 12.80 -7.35 10.26
CA ASN A 41 13.79 -7.79 11.24
C ASN A 41 15.27 -7.61 10.86
N GLU A 42 15.60 -7.04 9.69
CA GLU A 42 16.97 -6.63 9.41
C GLU A 42 17.37 -5.37 10.17
N LYS A 43 18.60 -5.35 10.68
CA LYS A 43 19.17 -4.21 11.39
C LYS A 43 19.92 -3.31 10.43
N LEU A 44 19.42 -2.10 10.25
CA LEU A 44 20.09 -1.07 9.44
C LEU A 44 21.28 -0.45 10.17
N ARG A 45 22.34 -0.22 9.41
CA ARG A 45 23.53 0.53 9.86
C ARG A 45 23.75 1.71 8.93
N ILE A 46 23.47 2.91 9.44
CA ILE A 46 23.73 4.17 8.73
C ILE A 46 24.67 5.00 9.59
N ASN A 47 25.77 5.44 9.02
CA ASN A 47 26.76 6.23 9.74
C ASN A 47 26.14 7.54 10.28
N GLY A 48 26.43 7.86 11.52
CA GLY A 48 25.94 9.06 12.17
C GLY A 48 24.48 9.02 12.60
N ILE A 49 23.82 7.84 12.56
CA ILE A 49 22.48 7.65 13.08
C ILE A 49 22.52 6.92 14.42
N ASN A 50 21.99 7.59 15.46
CA ASN A 50 21.61 6.93 16.70
C ASN A 50 20.11 6.62 16.64
N TRP A 51 19.76 5.36 16.49
CA TRP A 51 18.36 4.93 16.39
C TRP A 51 17.57 5.14 17.68
N ALA A 52 18.27 5.15 18.83
CA ALA A 52 17.65 5.31 20.14
C ALA A 52 17.12 6.73 20.39
N ASP A 53 17.45 7.72 19.55
CA ASP A 53 16.95 9.10 19.67
C ASP A 53 15.45 9.22 19.36
N SER A 54 14.84 8.18 18.79
CA SER A 54 13.39 8.13 18.51
C SER A 54 12.88 6.71 18.70
N ASP A 55 11.64 6.55 19.14
CA ASP A 55 11.02 5.21 19.24
C ASP A 55 10.78 4.60 17.86
N ARG A 56 10.46 5.45 16.88
CA ARG A 56 10.27 5.07 15.49
C ARG A 56 10.90 6.09 14.56
N THR A 57 11.64 5.61 13.58
CA THR A 57 12.17 6.41 12.48
C THR A 57 11.50 5.96 11.18
N VAL A 58 10.89 6.89 10.46
CA VAL A 58 10.43 6.64 9.09
C VAL A 58 11.58 6.98 8.14
N LEU A 59 12.15 5.96 7.53
CA LEU A 59 13.22 6.08 6.54
C LEU A 59 12.61 6.16 5.15
N LEU A 60 12.97 7.19 4.39
CA LEU A 60 12.65 7.33 2.97
C LEU A 60 13.94 7.20 2.16
N ALA A 61 14.09 6.14 1.38
CA ALA A 61 15.13 6.04 0.36
C ALA A 61 14.61 6.61 -0.95
N LEU A 62 15.25 7.66 -1.43
CA LEU A 62 14.80 8.46 -2.55
C LEU A 62 15.92 8.68 -3.57
N SER A 63 15.56 9.00 -4.81
CA SER A 63 16.46 9.47 -5.85
C SER A 63 15.80 10.59 -6.65
N LYS A 64 16.56 11.60 -7.02
CA LYS A 64 16.09 12.70 -7.88
C LYS A 64 15.73 12.22 -9.30
N GLU A 65 16.33 11.13 -9.77
CA GLU A 65 16.05 10.52 -11.08
C GLU A 65 14.76 9.69 -11.07
N CYS A 66 14.20 9.47 -9.90
CA CYS A 66 13.04 8.58 -9.73
C CYS A 66 11.72 9.36 -9.87
N LYS A 67 11.02 9.18 -10.98
CA LYS A 67 9.71 9.80 -11.22
C LYS A 67 8.66 9.45 -10.14
N TYR A 68 8.70 8.23 -9.59
CA TYR A 68 7.78 7.80 -8.55
C TYR A 68 8.08 8.45 -7.19
N CYS A 69 9.35 8.79 -6.91
CA CYS A 69 9.70 9.58 -5.73
C CYS A 69 9.06 10.97 -5.78
N ALA A 70 9.12 11.65 -6.94
CA ALA A 70 8.46 12.94 -7.13
C ALA A 70 6.92 12.82 -7.02
N ARG A 71 6.33 11.79 -7.63
CA ARG A 71 4.86 11.55 -7.59
C ARG A 71 4.34 11.19 -6.20
N SER A 72 5.20 10.76 -5.28
CA SER A 72 4.85 10.48 -3.88
C SER A 72 5.01 11.68 -2.94
N ALA A 73 5.43 12.85 -3.45
CA ALA A 73 5.75 14.01 -2.62
C ALA A 73 4.59 14.46 -1.73
N GLU A 74 3.36 14.42 -2.23
CA GLU A 74 2.18 14.78 -1.46
C GLU A 74 1.99 13.86 -0.25
N PHE A 75 2.12 12.55 -0.44
CA PHE A 75 2.10 11.59 0.67
C PHE A 75 3.22 11.88 1.68
N TYR A 76 4.44 12.17 1.22
CA TYR A 76 5.55 12.49 2.13
C TYR A 76 5.31 13.76 2.92
N ARG A 77 4.65 14.78 2.35
CA ARG A 77 4.25 15.99 3.08
C ARG A 77 3.24 15.69 4.19
N ARG A 78 2.21 14.88 3.89
CA ARG A 78 1.21 14.44 4.89
C ARG A 78 1.87 13.64 6.01
N LEU A 79 2.73 12.69 5.64
CA LEU A 79 3.49 11.86 6.59
C LEU A 79 4.38 12.72 7.49
N ALA A 80 5.13 13.67 6.92
CA ALA A 80 5.97 14.58 7.67
C ALA A 80 5.16 15.47 8.63
N ALA A 81 4.02 15.99 8.19
CA ALA A 81 3.13 16.79 9.02
C ALA A 81 2.55 15.99 10.20
N GLY A 82 2.22 14.70 9.98
CA GLY A 82 1.78 13.80 11.05
C GLY A 82 2.89 13.51 12.07
N ILE A 83 4.09 13.21 11.59
CA ILE A 83 5.26 12.90 12.44
C ILE A 83 5.71 14.13 13.23
N ALA A 84 5.66 15.34 12.65
CA ALA A 84 6.05 16.57 13.33
C ALA A 84 5.22 16.88 14.59
N LYS A 85 4.03 16.28 14.72
CA LYS A 85 3.17 16.38 15.91
C LYS A 85 3.55 15.38 17.02
N ARG A 86 4.58 14.55 16.80
CA ARG A 86 4.99 13.47 17.69
C ARG A 86 6.43 13.68 18.14
N ASN A 87 6.68 13.67 19.45
CA ASN A 87 8.02 13.88 20.01
C ASN A 87 8.91 12.63 19.96
N ASN A 88 8.32 11.47 19.73
CA ASN A 88 8.97 10.16 19.73
C ASN A 88 9.19 9.56 18.35
N MET A 89 8.95 10.34 17.29
CA MET A 89 9.11 9.92 15.89
C MET A 89 9.96 10.92 15.11
N ARG A 90 10.67 10.43 14.10
CA ARG A 90 11.37 11.26 13.13
C ARG A 90 11.28 10.71 11.73
N MET A 91 11.54 11.58 10.76
CA MET A 91 11.78 11.19 9.37
C MET A 91 13.24 11.33 9.04
N LEU A 92 13.74 10.36 8.27
CA LEU A 92 15.11 10.29 7.76
C LEU A 92 15.04 10.07 6.25
N ALA A 93 15.62 10.97 5.47
CA ALA A 93 15.81 10.75 4.04
C ALA A 93 17.20 10.16 3.77
N VAL A 94 17.25 9.14 2.91
CA VAL A 94 18.50 8.52 2.48
C VAL A 94 18.60 8.64 0.96
N PHE A 95 19.74 9.15 0.50
CA PHE A 95 20.07 9.30 -0.91
C PHE A 95 21.42 8.66 -1.22
N SER A 96 21.67 8.38 -2.49
CA SER A 96 22.98 8.00 -3.01
C SER A 96 23.70 9.17 -3.68
N GLU A 97 23.04 10.32 -3.83
CA GLU A 97 23.55 11.53 -4.47
C GLU A 97 24.32 12.43 -3.51
N LYS A 98 24.90 13.52 -4.05
CA LYS A 98 25.59 14.53 -3.25
C LYS A 98 24.61 15.34 -2.39
N GLU A 99 25.05 15.76 -1.22
CA GLU A 99 24.22 16.45 -0.23
C GLU A 99 23.50 17.69 -0.78
N SER A 100 24.19 18.53 -1.53
CA SER A 100 23.59 19.74 -2.12
C SER A 100 22.45 19.44 -3.07
N GLU A 101 22.47 18.33 -3.76
CA GLU A 101 21.43 17.93 -4.71
C GLU A 101 20.22 17.33 -4.00
N ALA A 102 20.46 16.50 -3.00
CA ALA A 102 19.38 15.85 -2.23
C ALA A 102 18.56 16.87 -1.43
N ASP A 103 19.21 17.82 -0.77
CA ASP A 103 18.55 18.87 -0.03
C ASP A 103 17.76 19.82 -0.97
N ALA A 104 18.32 20.17 -2.11
CA ALA A 104 17.62 20.96 -3.14
C ALA A 104 16.38 20.20 -3.68
N TYR A 105 16.51 18.91 -3.91
CA TYR A 105 15.41 18.07 -4.35
C TYR A 105 14.28 17.99 -3.31
N LEU A 106 14.58 17.78 -2.03
CA LEU A 106 13.58 17.77 -0.97
C LEU A 106 12.84 19.12 -0.85
N ARG A 107 13.59 20.25 -1.01
CA ARG A 107 12.97 21.59 -1.06
C ARG A 107 12.05 21.75 -2.26
N GLN A 108 12.46 21.30 -3.44
CA GLN A 108 11.65 21.33 -4.66
C GLN A 108 10.33 20.55 -4.49
N LEU A 109 10.39 19.42 -3.77
CA LEU A 109 9.22 18.61 -3.46
C LEU A 109 8.39 19.16 -2.29
N GLU A 110 8.88 20.21 -1.62
CA GLU A 110 8.27 20.78 -0.40
C GLU A 110 8.11 19.74 0.73
N VAL A 111 9.03 18.76 0.80
CA VAL A 111 9.02 17.72 1.83
C VAL A 111 9.92 18.14 2.98
N PRO A 112 9.40 18.45 4.19
CA PRO A 112 10.13 19.09 5.28
C PRO A 112 10.94 18.08 6.10
N ILE A 113 11.86 17.34 5.48
CA ILE A 113 12.78 16.42 6.16
C ILE A 113 14.09 17.13 6.42
N ARG A 114 14.51 17.18 7.70
CA ARG A 114 15.76 17.82 8.13
C ARG A 114 16.90 16.82 8.30
N ASP A 115 16.58 15.56 8.64
CA ASP A 115 17.58 14.52 8.81
C ASP A 115 17.84 13.83 7.47
N LEU A 116 18.99 14.13 6.87
CA LEU A 116 19.42 13.67 5.56
C LEU A 116 20.70 12.89 5.69
N ARG A 117 20.79 11.73 5.06
CA ARG A 117 21.97 10.87 5.05
C ARG A 117 22.26 10.35 3.65
N TYR A 118 23.53 10.02 3.45
CA TYR A 118 24.02 9.38 2.24
C TYR A 118 24.52 7.98 2.58
N ALA A 119 24.03 7.00 1.83
CA ALA A 119 24.45 5.62 1.98
C ALA A 119 24.27 4.88 0.65
N SER A 120 25.09 3.88 0.42
CA SER A 120 24.86 2.96 -0.69
C SER A 120 23.58 2.16 -0.44
N PHE A 121 22.63 2.23 -1.36
CA PHE A 121 21.37 1.48 -1.25
C PHE A 121 21.63 -0.03 -1.15
N SER A 122 22.64 -0.55 -1.85
CA SER A 122 23.01 -1.96 -1.77
C SER A 122 23.50 -2.37 -0.37
N SER A 123 24.20 -1.48 0.35
CA SER A 123 24.64 -1.75 1.73
C SER A 123 23.49 -1.75 2.73
N LEU A 124 22.36 -1.16 2.38
CA LEU A 124 21.12 -1.14 3.17
C LEU A 124 20.12 -2.19 2.70
N GLY A 125 20.46 -3.03 1.74
CA GLY A 125 19.54 -3.98 1.15
C GLY A 125 18.42 -3.36 0.30
N ILE A 126 18.53 -2.08 -0.09
CA ILE A 126 17.54 -1.37 -0.88
C ILE A 126 17.83 -1.55 -2.37
N LYS A 127 16.93 -2.20 -3.10
CA LYS A 127 17.05 -2.44 -4.54
C LYS A 127 16.35 -1.41 -5.41
N SER A 128 15.31 -0.79 -4.90
CA SER A 128 14.46 0.12 -5.67
C SER A 128 14.06 1.33 -4.84
N VAL A 129 13.81 2.44 -5.50
CA VAL A 129 13.29 3.68 -4.89
C VAL A 129 12.01 4.10 -5.60
N PRO A 130 11.07 4.74 -4.90
CA PRO A 130 11.13 5.02 -3.47
C PRO A 130 11.00 3.75 -2.63
N THR A 131 11.66 3.72 -1.48
CA THR A 131 11.41 2.75 -0.42
C THR A 131 11.09 3.50 0.86
N VAL A 132 10.01 3.12 1.53
CA VAL A 132 9.62 3.62 2.85
C VAL A 132 9.78 2.51 3.86
N ALA A 133 10.47 2.75 4.96
CA ALA A 133 10.62 1.77 6.04
C ALA A 133 10.33 2.40 7.41
N ILE A 134 9.67 1.64 8.27
CA ILE A 134 9.56 1.98 9.70
C ILE A 134 10.64 1.22 10.44
N VAL A 135 11.50 1.95 11.13
CA VAL A 135 12.65 1.42 11.86
C VAL A 135 12.46 1.70 13.35
N ASP A 136 12.67 0.70 14.18
CA ASP A 136 12.57 0.84 15.64
C ASP A 136 13.80 1.53 16.26
N ARG A 137 13.75 1.76 17.58
CA ARG A 137 14.84 2.37 18.34
C ARG A 137 16.14 1.54 18.40
N ASN A 138 16.12 0.29 17.96
CA ASN A 138 17.30 -0.59 17.86
C ASN A 138 17.90 -0.61 16.46
N GLY A 139 17.30 0.12 15.51
CA GLY A 139 17.66 0.14 14.11
C GLY A 139 17.12 -1.05 13.32
N VAL A 140 16.10 -1.75 13.84
CA VAL A 140 15.49 -2.89 13.18
C VAL A 140 14.29 -2.44 12.35
N VAL A 141 14.25 -2.87 11.09
CA VAL A 141 13.12 -2.61 10.20
C VAL A 141 11.91 -3.42 10.66
N THR A 142 10.81 -2.73 10.98
CA THR A 142 9.57 -3.38 11.40
C THR A 142 8.56 -3.51 10.26
N TYR A 143 8.54 -2.54 9.35
CA TYR A 143 7.70 -2.54 8.16
C TYR A 143 8.43 -1.88 7.00
N MET A 144 8.09 -2.26 5.77
CA MET A 144 8.67 -1.68 4.58
C MET A 144 7.71 -1.76 3.39
N TRP A 145 7.76 -0.72 2.56
CA TRP A 145 7.06 -0.60 1.29
C TRP A 145 8.02 -0.13 0.20
N VAL A 146 7.80 -0.60 -1.02
CA VAL A 146 8.63 -0.25 -2.18
C VAL A 146 7.75 0.26 -3.32
N GLY A 147 8.19 1.34 -3.95
CA GLY A 147 7.44 2.01 -5.01
C GLY A 147 6.56 3.14 -4.47
N LYS A 148 5.81 3.75 -5.35
CA LYS A 148 4.75 4.68 -4.97
C LYS A 148 3.62 3.88 -4.34
N LEU A 149 3.23 4.27 -3.13
CA LEU A 149 2.17 3.59 -2.41
C LEU A 149 0.80 3.96 -3.00
N PRO A 150 -0.07 2.98 -3.24
CA PRO A 150 -1.48 3.24 -3.50
C PRO A 150 -2.22 3.65 -2.23
N PRO A 151 -3.46 4.16 -2.35
CA PRO A 151 -4.18 4.76 -1.24
C PRO A 151 -4.33 3.91 0.02
N LEU A 152 -4.63 2.62 -0.12
CA LEU A 152 -4.81 1.75 1.05
C LEU A 152 -3.48 1.43 1.74
N GLU A 153 -2.38 1.31 0.99
CA GLU A 153 -1.05 1.14 1.56
C GLU A 153 -0.56 2.40 2.27
N GLU A 154 -0.85 3.61 1.74
CA GLU A 154 -0.58 4.87 2.44
C GLU A 154 -1.32 4.92 3.78
N LYS A 155 -2.62 4.56 3.77
CA LYS A 155 -3.44 4.48 4.98
C LYS A 155 -2.92 3.43 5.97
N ASP A 156 -2.51 2.26 5.49
CA ASP A 156 -1.92 1.20 6.32
C ASP A 156 -0.63 1.70 7.01
N LEU A 157 0.27 2.36 6.27
CA LEU A 157 1.49 2.94 6.82
C LEU A 157 1.18 3.99 7.89
N MET A 158 0.27 4.92 7.62
CA MET A 158 -0.15 5.93 8.59
C MET A 158 -0.72 5.28 9.85
N SER A 159 -1.57 4.27 9.71
CA SER A 159 -2.15 3.50 10.82
C SER A 159 -1.08 2.79 11.66
N LYS A 160 -0.08 2.15 11.03
CA LYS A 160 1.04 1.50 11.75
C LYS A 160 1.86 2.49 12.58
N LEU A 161 1.89 3.75 12.18
CA LEU A 161 2.52 4.84 12.94
C LEU A 161 1.57 5.44 13.99
N GLY A 162 0.29 5.09 14.00
CA GLY A 162 -0.71 5.73 14.84
C GLY A 162 -0.99 7.18 14.42
N LEU A 163 -0.84 7.46 13.13
CA LEU A 163 -1.14 8.76 12.52
C LEU A 163 -2.49 8.70 11.80
N GLU A 164 -3.19 9.83 11.80
CA GLU A 164 -4.40 9.99 11.01
C GLU A 164 -4.03 10.34 9.55
N ASP A 165 -4.65 9.67 8.61
CA ASP A 165 -4.58 10.10 7.20
C ASP A 165 -5.46 11.34 7.03
N THR A 166 -4.84 12.47 6.68
CA THR A 166 -5.54 13.74 6.50
C THR A 166 -6.13 13.91 5.11
N ARG A 167 -5.92 12.94 4.22
CA ARG A 167 -6.54 12.93 2.90
C ARG A 167 -8.03 12.64 3.01
N SER A 168 -8.85 13.38 2.25
CA SER A 168 -10.27 13.07 2.18
C SER A 168 -10.49 11.68 1.57
N PRO A 169 -11.29 10.80 2.19
CA PRO A 169 -11.64 9.52 1.59
C PRO A 169 -12.21 9.66 0.17
N ASP A 170 -12.97 10.69 -0.10
CA ASP A 170 -13.62 10.93 -1.40
C ASP A 170 -12.63 11.20 -2.54
N GLU A 171 -11.37 11.49 -2.24
CA GLU A 171 -10.33 11.69 -3.26
C GLU A 171 -9.84 10.38 -3.88
N TRP A 172 -10.05 9.24 -3.22
CA TRP A 172 -9.51 7.96 -3.65
C TRP A 172 -10.46 6.79 -3.46
N SER A 173 -11.59 6.99 -2.79
CA SER A 173 -12.58 5.94 -2.54
C SER A 173 -14.00 6.45 -2.67
N ILE A 174 -14.91 5.52 -2.86
CA ILE A 174 -16.35 5.77 -2.88
C ILE A 174 -17.05 4.69 -2.07
N THR A 175 -18.01 5.09 -1.24
CA THR A 175 -18.82 4.12 -0.49
C THR A 175 -19.93 3.53 -1.36
N GLU A 176 -20.49 2.41 -0.94
CA GLU A 176 -21.64 1.78 -1.59
C GLU A 176 -22.83 2.74 -1.72
N ALA A 177 -23.12 3.50 -0.68
CA ALA A 177 -24.21 4.48 -0.69
C ALA A 177 -23.97 5.58 -1.72
N ASN A 178 -22.77 6.13 -1.76
CA ASN A 178 -22.40 7.19 -2.69
C ASN A 178 -22.36 6.70 -4.14
N LEU A 179 -21.86 5.48 -4.38
CA LEU A 179 -21.90 4.88 -5.72
C LEU A 179 -23.33 4.72 -6.21
N ARG A 180 -24.22 4.17 -5.38
CA ARG A 180 -25.64 4.04 -5.74
C ARG A 180 -26.29 5.38 -6.02
N ALA A 181 -25.98 6.41 -5.25
CA ALA A 181 -26.49 7.76 -5.49
C ALA A 181 -26.03 8.29 -6.85
N LYS A 182 -24.74 8.15 -7.19
CA LYS A 182 -24.21 8.59 -8.50
C LYS A 182 -24.88 7.87 -9.67
N LEU A 183 -25.02 6.55 -9.58
CA LEU A 183 -25.71 5.75 -10.60
C LEU A 183 -27.18 6.14 -10.75
N ALA A 184 -27.89 6.38 -9.63
CA ALA A 184 -29.29 6.85 -9.66
C ALA A 184 -29.43 8.23 -10.31
N HIS A 185 -28.45 9.12 -10.13
CA HIS A 185 -28.38 10.43 -10.77
C HIS A 185 -27.86 10.40 -12.22
N LYS A 186 -27.56 9.19 -12.76
CA LYS A 186 -26.99 8.97 -14.10
C LYS A 186 -25.68 9.72 -14.32
N GLU A 187 -24.87 9.88 -13.25
CA GLU A 187 -23.52 10.38 -13.40
C GLU A 187 -22.68 9.36 -14.20
N GLN A 188 -21.72 9.88 -14.99
CA GLN A 188 -20.83 9.02 -15.78
C GLN A 188 -19.79 8.38 -14.86
N VAL A 189 -20.09 7.18 -14.39
CA VAL A 189 -19.21 6.34 -13.57
C VAL A 189 -19.11 4.97 -14.22
N THR A 190 -17.89 4.51 -14.45
CA THR A 190 -17.62 3.17 -14.96
C THR A 190 -17.19 2.27 -13.81
N LEU A 191 -18.04 1.31 -13.45
CA LEU A 191 -17.77 0.34 -12.40
C LEU A 191 -17.04 -0.87 -13.00
N ILE A 192 -15.84 -1.16 -12.51
CA ILE A 192 -14.99 -2.25 -12.99
C ILE A 192 -14.81 -3.32 -11.92
N ASP A 193 -15.28 -4.53 -12.24
CA ASP A 193 -14.97 -5.74 -11.48
C ASP A 193 -13.65 -6.32 -11.98
N ILE A 194 -12.61 -6.29 -11.14
CA ILE A 194 -11.28 -6.76 -11.50
C ILE A 194 -11.03 -8.22 -11.14
N ARG A 195 -12.03 -8.92 -10.60
CA ARG A 195 -11.95 -10.36 -10.32
C ARG A 195 -11.87 -11.17 -11.61
N ASP A 196 -11.45 -12.41 -11.50
CA ASP A 196 -11.43 -13.31 -12.63
C ASP A 196 -12.84 -13.53 -13.25
N ARG A 197 -12.87 -14.02 -14.47
CA ARG A 197 -14.11 -14.21 -15.25
C ARG A 197 -15.09 -15.19 -14.58
N THR A 198 -14.58 -16.17 -13.83
CA THR A 198 -15.40 -17.18 -13.15
C THR A 198 -16.10 -16.56 -11.95
N ALA A 199 -15.37 -15.78 -11.15
CA ALA A 199 -15.94 -15.05 -10.00
C ALA A 199 -16.99 -14.05 -10.47
N TYR A 200 -16.70 -13.31 -11.55
CA TYR A 200 -17.66 -12.39 -12.17
C TYR A 200 -18.92 -13.11 -12.65
N ALA A 201 -18.77 -14.22 -13.40
CA ALA A 201 -19.92 -14.98 -13.91
C ALA A 201 -20.78 -15.58 -12.81
N THR A 202 -20.20 -15.91 -11.65
CA THR A 202 -20.92 -16.47 -10.53
C THR A 202 -21.78 -15.41 -9.83
N ASN A 203 -21.25 -14.23 -9.61
CA ASN A 203 -21.94 -13.12 -8.97
C ASN A 203 -21.18 -11.81 -9.26
N HIS A 204 -21.87 -10.80 -9.76
CA HIS A 204 -21.33 -9.46 -9.97
C HIS A 204 -22.40 -8.39 -9.72
N ARG A 205 -21.99 -7.12 -9.73
CA ARG A 205 -22.90 -5.97 -9.64
C ARG A 205 -23.51 -5.68 -11.01
N ASP A 206 -24.79 -5.38 -11.08
CA ASP A 206 -25.56 -5.25 -12.33
C ASP A 206 -24.92 -4.31 -13.34
N GLU A 207 -24.34 -3.18 -12.93
CA GLU A 207 -23.72 -2.21 -13.84
C GLU A 207 -22.23 -2.43 -14.04
N ALA A 208 -21.64 -3.47 -13.45
CA ALA A 208 -20.20 -3.67 -13.50
C ALA A 208 -19.75 -4.29 -14.85
N ARG A 209 -18.66 -3.76 -15.36
CA ARG A 209 -17.91 -4.39 -16.46
C ARG A 209 -16.79 -5.22 -15.88
N ASN A 210 -16.57 -6.42 -16.40
CA ASN A 210 -15.44 -7.23 -15.97
C ASN A 210 -14.20 -6.95 -16.81
N ILE A 211 -13.18 -6.46 -16.14
CA ILE A 211 -11.81 -6.38 -16.69
C ILE A 211 -10.90 -7.04 -15.66
N PRO A 212 -10.62 -8.35 -15.79
CA PRO A 212 -9.74 -9.04 -14.86
C PRO A 212 -8.40 -8.33 -14.67
N LEU A 213 -7.85 -8.40 -13.44
CA LEU A 213 -6.63 -7.68 -13.06
C LEU A 213 -5.45 -7.95 -13.98
N ASP A 214 -5.29 -9.18 -14.46
CA ASP A 214 -4.24 -9.59 -15.40
C ASP A 214 -4.46 -9.03 -16.81
N GLU A 215 -5.70 -8.75 -17.21
CA GLU A 215 -6.06 -8.13 -18.50
C GLU A 215 -6.06 -6.59 -18.43
N LEU A 216 -6.15 -6.02 -17.21
CA LEU A 216 -6.33 -4.58 -16.99
C LEU A 216 -5.24 -3.72 -17.68
N PRO A 217 -3.94 -4.07 -17.64
CA PRO A 217 -2.90 -3.24 -18.26
C PRO A 217 -3.08 -3.00 -19.76
N VAL A 218 -3.72 -3.95 -20.45
CA VAL A 218 -3.95 -3.86 -21.91
C VAL A 218 -5.33 -3.33 -22.23
N ARG A 219 -6.35 -3.85 -21.55
CA ARG A 219 -7.74 -3.52 -21.86
C ARG A 219 -8.14 -2.12 -21.44
N ALA A 220 -7.59 -1.62 -20.30
CA ALA A 220 -7.93 -0.28 -19.86
C ALA A 220 -7.63 0.79 -20.90
N GLN A 221 -6.47 0.72 -21.55
CA GLN A 221 -6.07 1.69 -22.58
C GLN A 221 -6.97 1.66 -23.82
N ASN A 222 -7.63 0.54 -24.11
CA ASN A 222 -8.46 0.37 -25.29
C ASN A 222 -9.95 0.57 -25.00
N GLU A 223 -10.38 0.40 -23.76
CA GLU A 223 -11.80 0.31 -23.40
C GLU A 223 -12.26 1.42 -22.46
N LEU A 224 -11.34 2.15 -21.80
CA LEU A 224 -11.64 3.21 -20.85
C LEU A 224 -11.16 4.56 -21.36
N SER A 225 -11.87 5.63 -20.97
CA SER A 225 -11.44 7.00 -21.24
C SER A 225 -10.63 7.55 -20.07
N LEU A 226 -9.58 8.33 -20.37
CA LEU A 226 -8.75 8.96 -19.32
C LEU A 226 -9.52 9.95 -18.44
N ASP A 227 -10.62 10.51 -18.97
CA ASP A 227 -11.42 11.53 -18.31
C ASP A 227 -12.64 10.98 -17.57
N GLU A 228 -12.91 9.65 -17.68
CA GLU A 228 -14.04 9.04 -16.97
C GLU A 228 -13.72 8.73 -15.51
N THR A 229 -14.74 8.78 -14.65
CA THR A 229 -14.62 8.30 -13.28
C THR A 229 -14.70 6.79 -13.25
N ILE A 230 -13.62 6.13 -12.86
CA ILE A 230 -13.51 4.67 -12.77
C ILE A 230 -13.63 4.28 -11.31
N VAL A 231 -14.51 3.33 -11.01
CA VAL A 231 -14.64 2.72 -9.68
C VAL A 231 -14.20 1.27 -9.77
N LEU A 232 -13.18 0.91 -9.00
CA LEU A 232 -12.62 -0.44 -8.95
C LEU A 232 -13.18 -1.21 -7.76
N TYR A 233 -13.51 -2.49 -7.95
CA TYR A 233 -13.80 -3.37 -6.84
C TYR A 233 -13.29 -4.81 -7.06
N SER A 234 -12.95 -5.45 -5.95
CA SER A 234 -12.62 -6.87 -5.82
C SER A 234 -13.00 -7.33 -4.41
N ASN A 235 -12.88 -8.63 -4.16
CA ASN A 235 -12.99 -9.19 -2.81
C ASN A 235 -11.67 -9.07 -2.02
N ASP A 236 -10.57 -8.76 -2.70
CA ASP A 236 -9.24 -8.59 -2.10
C ASP A 236 -8.80 -7.12 -2.26
N PRO A 237 -8.66 -6.36 -1.15
CA PRO A 237 -8.20 -4.98 -1.19
C PRO A 237 -6.83 -4.81 -1.86
N SER A 238 -5.94 -5.79 -1.78
CA SER A 238 -4.62 -5.72 -2.41
C SER A 238 -4.69 -5.76 -3.95
N GLU A 239 -5.71 -6.43 -4.50
CA GLU A 239 -5.97 -6.42 -5.94
C GLU A 239 -6.48 -5.05 -6.40
N THR A 240 -7.36 -4.41 -5.61
CA THR A 240 -7.85 -3.06 -5.95
C THR A 240 -6.74 -2.02 -5.88
N ASP A 241 -5.82 -2.11 -4.92
CA ASP A 241 -4.64 -1.24 -4.84
C ASP A 241 -3.70 -1.45 -6.03
N LEU A 242 -3.48 -2.69 -6.43
CA LEU A 242 -2.67 -2.98 -7.61
C LEU A 242 -3.33 -2.44 -8.89
N ALA A 243 -4.63 -2.64 -9.06
CA ALA A 243 -5.39 -2.11 -10.18
C ALA A 243 -5.35 -0.57 -10.22
N TYR A 244 -5.51 0.08 -9.08
CA TYR A 244 -5.37 1.53 -8.95
C TYR A 244 -4.00 2.00 -9.45
N SER A 245 -2.93 1.35 -8.99
CA SER A 245 -1.56 1.69 -9.39
C SER A 245 -1.31 1.50 -10.90
N ILE A 246 -1.89 0.45 -11.49
CA ILE A 246 -1.82 0.20 -12.94
C ILE A 246 -2.48 1.35 -13.70
N LEU A 247 -3.73 1.68 -13.37
CA LEU A 247 -4.46 2.74 -14.06
C LEU A 247 -3.80 4.11 -13.89
N GLU A 248 -3.37 4.45 -12.68
CA GLU A 248 -2.65 5.69 -12.41
C GLU A 248 -1.35 5.79 -13.24
N THR A 249 -0.60 4.69 -13.37
CA THR A 249 0.63 4.66 -14.18
C THR A 249 0.34 4.90 -15.67
N GLN A 250 -0.84 4.51 -16.13
CA GLN A 250 -1.32 4.70 -17.49
C GLN A 250 -1.93 6.09 -17.74
N GLY A 251 -2.08 6.92 -16.70
CA GLY A 251 -2.53 8.30 -16.82
C GLY A 251 -4.00 8.52 -16.47
N PHE A 252 -4.72 7.50 -16.01
CA PHE A 252 -6.07 7.68 -15.47
C PHE A 252 -6.01 8.47 -14.16
N THR A 253 -6.77 9.56 -14.05
CA THR A 253 -6.70 10.50 -12.92
C THR A 253 -7.91 10.43 -11.99
N HIS A 254 -9.03 9.89 -12.44
CA HIS A 254 -10.26 9.78 -11.70
C HIS A 254 -10.58 8.31 -11.35
N VAL A 255 -9.69 7.70 -10.56
CA VAL A 255 -9.83 6.30 -10.12
C VAL A 255 -10.19 6.27 -8.65
N LEU A 256 -11.28 5.56 -8.31
CA LEU A 256 -11.78 5.40 -6.96
C LEU A 256 -11.84 3.91 -6.61
N LEU A 257 -11.58 3.60 -5.35
CA LEU A 257 -11.76 2.26 -4.80
C LEU A 257 -13.14 2.17 -4.14
N LEU A 258 -13.92 1.15 -4.47
CA LEU A 258 -15.16 0.89 -3.79
C LEU A 258 -14.89 0.34 -2.39
N VAL A 259 -15.37 1.04 -1.39
CA VAL A 259 -15.23 0.65 0.02
C VAL A 259 -16.60 0.41 0.65
N PRO A 260 -16.71 -0.47 1.66
CA PRO A 260 -17.93 -0.64 2.40
C PRO A 260 -18.40 0.67 3.03
N ASP A 261 -19.71 0.81 3.22
CA ASP A 261 -20.27 1.91 4.03
C ASP A 261 -19.66 1.83 5.45
N ALA A 262 -19.39 2.99 6.04
CA ALA A 262 -18.91 3.04 7.42
C ALA A 262 -19.97 2.35 8.32
N THR A 263 -19.56 1.36 9.09
CA THR A 263 -20.41 0.79 10.14
C THR A 263 -20.71 1.90 11.13
N PRO A 264 -21.99 2.20 11.45
CA PRO A 264 -22.27 3.17 12.50
C PRO A 264 -21.60 2.70 13.80
N PRO A 265 -21.07 3.63 14.62
CA PRO A 265 -20.50 3.26 15.90
C PRO A 265 -21.55 2.45 16.67
N SER A 266 -21.16 1.28 17.18
CA SER A 266 -21.99 0.49 18.08
C SER A 266 -22.32 1.36 19.32
N GLU A 267 -23.61 1.65 19.53
CA GLU A 267 -24.11 2.30 20.74
C GLU A 267 -23.76 1.51 21.99
#